data_e980bedf324ff4226bee79a7e4ef80d2
#
_entry.id   e980bedf324ff4226bee79a7e4ef80d2
#
_cell.length_a   1.000
_cell.length_b   1.000
_cell.length_c   1.000
_cell.angle_alpha   90.00
_cell.angle_beta   90.00
_cell.angle_gamma   90.00
#
_symmetry.space_group_name_H-M   'P 1'
#
loop_
_entity.id
_entity.type
_entity.pdbx_description
1 polymer ?
#
loop_
_entity_poly.entity_id
_entity_poly.type
_entity_poly.pdbx_seq_one_letter_code
_entity_poly.pdbx_strand_id
1 'polypeptide(L)'
;MTQTLKAHFLVLFATFLVAGSFIASSKLSGVIDSISLTLFRFFLASLFLEPVILLNKKLREKIISTMPRAMIISLFYSLYFISFFKALETTTALNAGTIYTLVPLITAVFCVFIFKDKISFYQMILYFIGIIGTCIVVFKGNLELFLSFSLNYGDFIFLFATVFMA
;
A
#
# COMPACT_ATOMS: atom_id res chain seq x y z
N MET A 1 5.60 15.27 -26.49
CA MET A 1 5.85 14.84 -25.10
C MET A 1 6.60 13.52 -25.13
N THR A 2 7.81 13.46 -24.62
CA THR A 2 8.63 12.23 -24.60
C THR A 2 7.93 11.13 -23.78
N GLN A 3 8.10 9.86 -24.12
CA GLN A 3 7.48 8.73 -23.39
C GLN A 3 7.84 8.77 -21.89
N THR A 4 9.05 9.19 -21.57
CA THR A 4 9.53 9.37 -20.18
C THR A 4 8.71 10.41 -19.42
N LEU A 5 8.39 11.55 -20.04
CA LEU A 5 7.59 12.61 -19.39
C LEU A 5 6.15 12.16 -19.13
N LYS A 6 5.56 11.39 -20.06
CA LYS A 6 4.24 10.77 -19.85
C LYS A 6 4.25 9.79 -18.68
N ALA A 7 5.28 8.95 -18.58
CA ALA A 7 5.42 8.00 -17.48
C ALA A 7 5.53 8.72 -16.12
N HIS A 8 6.36 9.75 -16.03
CA HIS A 8 6.47 10.54 -14.79
C HIS A 8 5.15 11.21 -14.39
N PHE A 9 4.43 11.79 -15.36
CA PHE A 9 3.13 12.39 -15.10
C PHE A 9 2.11 11.36 -14.61
N LEU A 10 2.05 10.18 -15.23
CA LEU A 10 1.15 9.09 -14.81
C LEU A 10 1.48 8.59 -13.40
N VAL A 11 2.76 8.44 -13.07
CA VAL A 11 3.19 8.04 -11.72
C VAL A 11 2.81 9.10 -10.69
N LEU A 12 3.08 10.37 -10.98
CA LEU A 12 2.69 11.48 -10.10
C LEU A 12 1.18 11.51 -9.87
N PHE A 13 0.39 11.37 -10.93
CA PHE A 13 -1.06 11.34 -10.84
C PHE A 13 -1.58 10.14 -10.04
N ALA A 14 -1.01 8.95 -10.27
CA ALA A 14 -1.33 7.75 -9.49
C ALA A 14 -1.01 7.94 -8.00
N THR A 15 0.15 8.51 -7.68
CA THR A 15 0.55 8.80 -6.30
C THR A 15 -0.40 9.80 -5.64
N PHE A 16 -0.84 10.82 -6.35
CA PHE A 16 -1.84 11.77 -5.87
C PHE A 16 -3.18 11.09 -5.55
N LEU A 17 -3.65 10.20 -6.43
CA LEU A 17 -4.87 9.43 -6.19
C LEU A 17 -4.73 8.49 -4.98
N VAL A 18 -3.58 7.84 -4.82
CA VAL A 18 -3.30 7.00 -3.64
C VAL A 18 -3.33 7.84 -2.37
N ALA A 19 -2.65 8.99 -2.34
CA ALA A 19 -2.66 9.88 -1.18
C ALA A 19 -4.07 10.36 -0.82
N GLY A 20 -4.86 10.75 -1.83
CA GLY A 20 -6.28 11.09 -1.65
C GLY A 20 -7.12 9.95 -1.10
N SER A 21 -6.81 8.70 -1.50
CA SER A 21 -7.51 7.52 -1.01
C SER A 21 -7.29 7.27 0.49
N PHE A 22 -6.11 7.61 1.04
CA PHE A 22 -5.86 7.52 2.49
C PHE A 22 -6.78 8.47 3.28
N ILE A 23 -6.92 9.72 2.81
CA ILE A 23 -7.78 10.72 3.45
C ILE A 23 -9.26 10.29 3.37
N ALA A 24 -9.72 9.84 2.19
CA ALA A 24 -11.09 9.34 2.03
C ALA A 24 -11.35 8.12 2.91
N SER A 25 -10.41 7.18 2.95
CA SER A 25 -10.51 5.97 3.75
C SER A 25 -10.58 6.26 5.25
N SER A 26 -9.80 7.23 5.75
CA SER A 26 -9.84 7.61 7.17
C SER A 26 -11.19 8.22 7.62
N LYS A 27 -11.94 8.80 6.69
CA LYS A 27 -13.29 9.32 6.95
C LYS A 27 -14.36 8.22 7.07
N LEU A 28 -14.13 7.08 6.42
CA LEU A 28 -15.07 5.95 6.38
C LEU A 28 -14.74 4.89 7.43
N SER A 29 -13.48 4.80 7.85
CA SER A 29 -13.03 3.88 8.90
C SER A 29 -13.69 4.23 10.23
N GLY A 30 -14.16 3.20 10.94
CA GLY A 30 -14.93 3.36 12.18
C GLY A 30 -16.40 3.68 12.00
N VAL A 31 -16.85 4.07 10.80
CA VAL A 31 -18.29 4.24 10.48
C VAL A 31 -18.86 2.97 9.87
N ILE A 32 -18.05 2.31 9.01
CA ILE A 32 -18.41 1.07 8.34
C ILE A 32 -17.37 0.02 8.75
N ASP A 33 -17.84 -1.21 8.97
CA ASP A 33 -16.93 -2.33 9.27
C ASP A 33 -15.87 -2.52 8.19
N SER A 34 -14.63 -2.80 8.62
CA SER A 34 -13.44 -2.87 7.75
C SER A 34 -13.56 -3.93 6.65
N ILE A 35 -14.24 -5.06 6.93
CA ILE A 35 -14.48 -6.13 5.95
C ILE A 35 -15.50 -5.67 4.91
N SER A 36 -16.61 -5.09 5.35
CA SER A 36 -17.66 -4.55 4.48
C SER A 36 -17.14 -3.44 3.58
N LEU A 37 -16.30 -2.55 4.12
CA LEU A 37 -15.69 -1.47 3.37
C LEU A 37 -14.71 -1.99 2.29
N THR A 38 -13.93 -3.02 2.62
CA THR A 38 -13.03 -3.70 1.68
C THR A 38 -13.81 -4.37 0.55
N LEU A 39 -14.87 -5.11 0.88
CA LEU A 39 -15.76 -5.74 -0.08
C LEU A 39 -16.39 -4.71 -1.04
N PHE A 40 -16.93 -3.64 -0.50
CA PHE A 40 -17.55 -2.58 -1.29
C PHE A 40 -16.54 -1.91 -2.23
N ARG A 41 -15.33 -1.65 -1.76
CA ARG A 41 -14.24 -1.10 -2.58
C ARG A 41 -13.88 -2.01 -3.75
N PHE A 42 -13.69 -3.31 -3.52
CA PHE A 42 -13.36 -4.25 -4.59
C PHE A 42 -14.53 -4.49 -5.55
N PHE A 43 -15.76 -4.50 -5.04
CA PHE A 43 -16.95 -4.59 -5.86
C PHE A 43 -17.05 -3.40 -6.83
N LEU A 44 -16.92 -2.18 -6.32
CA LEU A 44 -16.91 -0.99 -7.19
C LEU A 44 -15.77 -1.02 -8.20
N ALA A 45 -14.56 -1.38 -7.76
CA ALA A 45 -13.41 -1.48 -8.66
C ALA A 45 -13.66 -2.51 -9.78
N SER A 46 -14.27 -3.65 -9.47
CA SER A 46 -14.61 -4.65 -10.47
C SER A 46 -15.63 -4.13 -11.48
N LEU A 47 -16.68 -3.43 -11.04
CA LEU A 47 -17.67 -2.83 -11.93
C LEU A 47 -17.06 -1.82 -12.91
N PHE A 48 -16.10 -1.00 -12.45
CA PHE A 48 -15.41 -0.05 -13.33
C PHE A 48 -14.44 -0.70 -14.30
N LEU A 49 -13.81 -1.83 -13.91
CA LEU A 49 -12.86 -2.55 -14.75
C LEU A 49 -13.52 -3.56 -15.70
N GLU A 50 -14.70 -4.07 -15.36
CA GLU A 50 -15.43 -5.06 -16.16
C GLU A 50 -15.60 -4.66 -17.63
N PRO A 51 -16.05 -3.44 -17.99
CA PRO A 51 -16.19 -3.03 -19.38
C PRO A 51 -14.87 -3.10 -20.15
N VAL A 52 -13.75 -2.73 -19.50
CA VAL A 52 -12.42 -2.76 -20.15
C VAL A 52 -12.02 -4.19 -20.50
N ILE A 53 -12.33 -5.13 -19.61
CA ILE A 53 -12.02 -6.55 -19.81
C ILE A 53 -12.94 -7.16 -20.87
N LEU A 54 -14.24 -6.87 -20.80
CA LEU A 54 -15.23 -7.43 -21.74
C LEU A 54 -15.01 -6.95 -23.17
N LEU A 55 -14.64 -5.69 -23.36
CA LEU A 55 -14.37 -5.10 -24.67
C LEU A 55 -13.02 -5.55 -25.27
N ASN A 56 -12.10 -6.04 -24.46
CA ASN A 56 -10.78 -6.46 -24.93
C ASN A 56 -10.63 -7.98 -24.98
N LYS A 57 -10.76 -8.55 -26.19
CA LYS A 57 -10.65 -10.00 -26.40
C LYS A 57 -9.37 -10.62 -25.83
N LYS A 58 -8.22 -9.93 -25.98
CA LYS A 58 -6.92 -10.42 -25.47
C LYS A 58 -6.88 -10.53 -23.95
N LEU A 59 -7.53 -9.60 -23.23
CA LEU A 59 -7.62 -9.64 -21.77
C LEU A 59 -8.56 -10.76 -21.33
N ARG A 60 -9.70 -10.91 -21.99
CA ARG A 60 -10.70 -11.94 -21.68
C ARG A 60 -10.13 -13.36 -21.82
N GLU A 61 -9.36 -13.63 -22.87
CA GLU A 61 -8.74 -14.94 -23.11
C GLU A 61 -7.71 -15.30 -22.02
N LYS A 62 -7.11 -14.31 -21.36
CA LYS A 62 -6.12 -14.52 -20.30
C LYS A 62 -6.73 -14.71 -18.90
N ILE A 63 -8.02 -14.45 -18.69
CA ILE A 63 -8.65 -14.51 -17.37
C ILE A 63 -8.41 -15.89 -16.72
N ILE A 64 -8.82 -16.96 -17.41
CA ILE A 64 -8.76 -18.32 -16.85
C ILE A 64 -7.33 -18.74 -16.53
N SER A 65 -6.37 -18.44 -17.40
CA SER A 65 -4.96 -18.81 -17.20
C SER A 65 -4.29 -18.00 -16.06
N THR A 66 -4.78 -16.79 -15.79
CA THR A 66 -4.22 -15.90 -14.77
C THR A 66 -4.91 -16.08 -13.42
N MET A 67 -6.10 -16.67 -13.38
CA MET A 67 -6.98 -16.78 -12.22
C MET A 67 -6.29 -17.37 -10.96
N PRO A 68 -5.52 -18.47 -11.02
CA PRO A 68 -4.89 -19.03 -9.83
C PRO A 68 -3.91 -18.06 -9.16
N ARG A 69 -3.12 -17.34 -9.98
CA ARG A 69 -2.18 -16.32 -9.46
C ARG A 69 -2.92 -15.11 -8.91
N ALA A 70 -3.98 -14.68 -9.60
CA ALA A 70 -4.81 -13.57 -9.16
C ALA A 70 -5.50 -13.88 -7.82
N MET A 71 -5.92 -15.11 -7.56
CA MET A 71 -6.53 -15.51 -6.28
C MET A 71 -5.54 -15.36 -5.12
N ILE A 72 -4.28 -15.76 -5.29
CA ILE A 72 -3.25 -15.61 -4.27
C ILE A 72 -3.01 -14.12 -3.99
N ILE A 73 -2.81 -13.32 -5.05
CA ILE A 73 -2.59 -11.88 -4.92
C ILE A 73 -3.79 -11.21 -4.26
N SER A 74 -5.03 -11.55 -4.67
CA SER A 74 -6.24 -10.96 -4.09
C SER A 74 -6.43 -11.28 -2.61
N LEU A 75 -5.97 -12.46 -2.15
CA LEU A 75 -5.97 -12.82 -0.73
C LEU A 75 -5.10 -11.84 0.07
N PHE A 76 -3.84 -11.64 -0.34
CA PHE A 76 -2.93 -10.72 0.33
C PHE A 76 -3.42 -9.27 0.28
N TYR A 77 -3.95 -8.83 -0.87
CA TYR A 77 -4.56 -7.51 -1.00
C TYR A 77 -5.79 -7.33 -0.08
N SER A 78 -6.62 -8.36 0.05
CA SER A 78 -7.78 -8.30 0.95
C SER A 78 -7.33 -8.19 2.40
N LEU A 79 -6.35 -8.98 2.83
CA LEU A 79 -5.77 -8.89 4.17
C LEU A 79 -5.15 -7.52 4.44
N TYR A 80 -4.41 -6.98 3.45
CA TYR A 80 -3.87 -5.63 3.54
C TYR A 80 -4.98 -4.59 3.75
N PHE A 81 -6.04 -4.58 2.92
CA PHE A 81 -7.08 -3.55 3.02
C PHE A 81 -7.94 -3.67 4.26
N ILE A 82 -8.28 -4.90 4.70
CA ILE A 82 -8.99 -5.11 5.97
C ILE A 82 -8.15 -4.53 7.13
N SER A 83 -6.87 -4.87 7.17
CA SER A 83 -5.95 -4.36 8.20
C SER A 83 -5.74 -2.86 8.10
N PHE A 84 -5.68 -2.31 6.88
CA PHE A 84 -5.57 -0.88 6.62
C PHE A 84 -6.78 -0.10 7.17
N PHE A 85 -8.00 -0.52 6.85
CA PHE A 85 -9.19 0.15 7.38
C PHE A 85 -9.30 -0.01 8.90
N LYS A 86 -8.95 -1.18 9.44
CA LYS A 86 -8.91 -1.40 10.89
C LYS A 86 -7.88 -0.51 11.58
N ALA A 87 -6.72 -0.35 10.98
CA ALA A 87 -5.69 0.54 11.49
C ALA A 87 -6.17 2.00 11.55
N LEU A 88 -6.85 2.48 10.50
CA LEU A 88 -7.35 3.85 10.42
C LEU A 88 -8.43 4.20 11.46
N GLU A 89 -8.99 3.22 12.17
CA GLU A 89 -9.89 3.50 13.31
C GLU A 89 -9.15 4.14 14.49
N THR A 90 -7.84 3.91 14.61
CA THR A 90 -7.03 4.34 15.76
C THR A 90 -5.77 5.12 15.37
N THR A 91 -5.34 5.08 14.09
CA THR A 91 -4.24 5.89 13.58
C THR A 91 -4.73 6.98 12.63
N THR A 92 -3.84 7.89 12.26
CA THR A 92 -4.15 8.98 11.32
C THR A 92 -3.79 8.59 9.88
N ALA A 93 -4.47 9.21 8.90
CA ALA A 93 -4.11 9.05 7.49
C ALA A 93 -2.66 9.46 7.20
N LEU A 94 -2.13 10.44 7.95
CA LEU A 94 -0.73 10.89 7.84
C LEU A 94 0.23 9.78 8.30
N ASN A 95 0.02 9.21 9.48
CA ASN A 95 0.86 8.13 10.00
C ASN A 95 0.80 6.91 9.08
N ALA A 96 -0.41 6.47 8.69
CA ALA A 96 -0.59 5.36 7.78
C ALA A 96 0.11 5.62 6.42
N GLY A 97 -0.09 6.80 5.82
CA GLY A 97 0.58 7.17 4.57
C GLY A 97 2.11 7.17 4.70
N THR A 98 2.62 7.59 5.85
CA THR A 98 4.07 7.60 6.12
C THR A 98 4.60 6.17 6.32
N ILE A 99 3.92 5.32 7.08
CA ILE A 99 4.28 3.90 7.25
C ILE A 99 4.23 3.17 5.90
N TYR A 100 3.29 3.52 5.02
CA TYR A 100 3.22 2.97 3.66
C TYR A 100 4.50 3.21 2.85
N THR A 101 5.25 4.27 3.12
CA THR A 101 6.54 4.51 2.46
C THR A 101 7.61 3.46 2.76
N LEU A 102 7.40 2.60 3.77
CA LEU A 102 8.27 1.46 4.06
C LEU A 102 8.02 0.24 3.15
N VAL A 103 6.90 0.20 2.40
CA VAL A 103 6.58 -0.92 1.50
C VAL A 103 7.72 -1.23 0.53
N PRO A 104 8.35 -0.27 -0.18
CA PRO A 104 9.47 -0.57 -1.06
C PRO A 104 10.68 -1.19 -0.35
N LEU A 105 10.91 -0.82 0.93
CA LEU A 105 11.97 -1.43 1.74
C LEU A 105 11.65 -2.89 2.05
N ILE A 106 10.43 -3.17 2.51
CA ILE A 106 9.98 -4.53 2.83
C ILE A 106 10.01 -5.39 1.56
N THR A 107 9.54 -4.85 0.43
CA THR A 107 9.63 -5.52 -0.88
C THR A 107 11.07 -5.83 -1.26
N ALA A 108 12.01 -4.89 -1.07
CA ALA A 108 13.42 -5.11 -1.35
C ALA A 108 14.01 -6.23 -0.49
N VAL A 109 13.64 -6.31 0.79
CA VAL A 109 14.03 -7.40 1.68
C VAL A 109 13.51 -8.75 1.14
N PHE A 110 12.23 -8.82 0.76
CA PHE A 110 11.67 -10.04 0.17
C PHE A 110 12.34 -10.42 -1.15
N CYS A 111 12.67 -9.45 -2.01
CA CYS A 111 13.38 -9.70 -3.26
C CYS A 111 14.77 -10.33 -3.01
N VAL A 112 15.49 -9.88 -1.99
CA VAL A 112 16.78 -10.48 -1.62
C VAL A 112 16.61 -11.94 -1.16
N PHE A 113 15.62 -12.21 -0.30
CA PHE A 113 15.44 -13.56 0.26
C PHE A 113 14.81 -14.54 -0.75
N ILE A 114 13.82 -14.11 -1.53
CA ILE A 114 13.05 -14.96 -2.43
C ILE A 114 13.74 -15.10 -3.79
N PHE A 115 14.16 -13.97 -4.38
CA PHE A 115 14.75 -13.94 -5.73
C PHE A 115 16.28 -13.90 -5.71
N LYS A 116 16.91 -13.79 -4.52
CA LYS A 116 18.36 -13.65 -4.35
C LYS A 116 18.93 -12.43 -5.06
N ASP A 117 18.11 -11.38 -5.18
CA ASP A 117 18.54 -10.12 -5.78
C ASP A 117 19.59 -9.43 -4.90
N LYS A 118 20.50 -8.70 -5.54
CA LYS A 118 21.55 -7.94 -4.84
C LYS A 118 21.11 -6.50 -4.67
N ILE A 119 21.03 -6.03 -3.43
CA ILE A 119 20.81 -4.61 -3.14
C ILE A 119 22.15 -3.88 -3.28
N SER A 120 22.17 -2.82 -4.08
CA SER A 120 23.32 -1.93 -4.19
C SER A 120 23.52 -1.14 -2.89
N PHE A 121 24.76 -0.85 -2.54
CA PHE A 121 25.11 -0.01 -1.38
C PHE A 121 24.40 1.35 -1.41
N TYR A 122 24.28 1.94 -2.59
CA TYR A 122 23.55 3.20 -2.78
C TYR A 122 22.04 3.06 -2.45
N GLN A 123 21.40 1.97 -2.87
CA GLN A 123 20.00 1.68 -2.53
C GLN A 123 19.83 1.51 -1.01
N MET A 124 20.78 0.87 -0.34
CA MET A 124 20.72 0.69 1.12
C MET A 124 20.78 2.03 1.86
N ILE A 125 21.60 2.98 1.40
CA ILE A 125 21.64 4.34 1.96
C ILE A 125 20.29 5.04 1.77
N LEU A 126 19.69 4.96 0.57
CA LEU A 126 18.38 5.57 0.29
C LEU A 126 17.28 4.99 1.18
N TYR A 127 17.25 3.68 1.38
CA TYR A 127 16.30 3.04 2.30
C TYR A 127 16.50 3.51 3.74
N PHE A 128 17.74 3.65 4.20
CA PHE A 128 18.04 4.14 5.54
C PHE A 128 17.55 5.58 5.75
N ILE A 129 17.78 6.47 4.78
CA ILE A 129 17.23 7.83 4.80
C ILE A 129 15.70 7.81 4.84
N GLY A 130 15.05 6.93 4.06
CA GLY A 130 13.61 6.75 4.06
C GLY A 130 13.07 6.31 5.43
N ILE A 131 13.73 5.38 6.11
CA ILE A 131 13.36 4.93 7.46
C ILE A 131 13.44 6.09 8.45
N ILE A 132 14.54 6.87 8.43
CA ILE A 132 14.69 8.04 9.30
C ILE A 132 13.55 9.04 9.05
N GLY A 133 13.25 9.35 7.80
CA GLY A 133 12.13 10.22 7.43
C GLY A 133 10.79 9.72 7.97
N THR A 134 10.52 8.43 7.82
CA THR A 134 9.31 7.79 8.37
C THR A 134 9.24 7.93 9.89
N CYS A 135 10.35 7.65 10.59
CA CYS A 135 10.42 7.80 12.05
C CYS A 135 10.14 9.23 12.49
N ILE A 136 10.73 10.23 11.84
CA ILE A 136 10.50 11.64 12.18
C ILE A 136 9.01 12.00 12.08
N VAL A 137 8.32 11.56 11.06
CA VAL A 137 6.89 11.87 10.86
C VAL A 137 6.01 11.12 11.84
N VAL A 138 6.21 9.79 12.01
CA VAL A 138 5.38 8.94 12.88
C VAL A 138 5.50 9.38 14.34
N PHE A 139 6.71 9.69 14.78
CA PHE A 139 6.97 10.15 16.15
C PHE A 139 6.90 11.67 16.31
N LYS A 140 6.40 12.40 15.30
CA LYS A 140 6.18 13.86 15.32
C LYS A 140 7.44 14.66 15.68
N GLY A 141 8.62 14.17 15.33
CA GLY A 141 9.90 14.77 15.70
C GLY A 141 10.24 14.72 17.19
N ASN A 142 9.48 14.00 18.00
CA ASN A 142 9.69 13.90 19.44
C ASN A 142 10.55 12.67 19.77
N LEU A 143 11.76 12.90 20.29
CA LEU A 143 12.70 11.85 20.67
C LEU A 143 12.19 10.97 21.83
N GLU A 144 11.41 11.51 22.76
CA GLU A 144 10.86 10.72 23.86
C GLU A 144 9.83 9.73 23.34
N LEU A 145 8.96 10.14 22.39
CA LEU A 145 8.01 9.25 21.72
C LEU A 145 8.73 8.18 20.92
N PHE A 146 9.82 8.52 20.25
CA PHE A 146 10.64 7.57 19.51
C PHE A 146 11.33 6.57 20.46
N LEU A 147 11.95 7.02 21.54
CA LEU A 147 12.65 6.15 22.49
C LEU A 147 11.69 5.28 23.31
N SER A 148 10.48 5.78 23.60
CA SER A 148 9.44 5.00 24.27
C SER A 148 8.70 4.02 23.35
N PHE A 149 9.01 4.01 22.05
CA PHE A 149 8.30 3.21 21.03
C PHE A 149 6.77 3.38 21.10
N SER A 150 6.31 4.60 21.39
CA SER A 150 4.89 4.90 21.59
C SER A 150 4.12 4.95 20.26
N LEU A 151 4.18 3.84 19.51
CA LEU A 151 3.28 3.59 18.38
C LEU A 151 1.90 3.30 18.94
N ASN A 152 0.87 3.85 18.29
CA ASN A 152 -0.49 3.47 18.66
C ASN A 152 -0.84 2.09 18.05
N TYR A 153 -1.92 1.49 18.54
CA TYR A 153 -2.36 0.17 18.09
C TYR A 153 -2.59 0.11 16.56
N GLY A 154 -3.12 1.18 15.96
CA GLY A 154 -3.33 1.26 14.52
C GLY A 154 -2.03 1.32 13.72
N ASP A 155 -1.00 1.99 14.24
CA ASP A 155 0.31 2.05 13.58
C ASP A 155 0.93 0.65 13.50
N PHE A 156 0.81 -0.17 14.57
CA PHE A 156 1.26 -1.57 14.55
C PHE A 156 0.48 -2.43 13.57
N ILE A 157 -0.86 -2.33 13.57
CA ILE A 157 -1.70 -3.07 12.61
C ILE A 157 -1.29 -2.69 11.18
N PHE A 158 -1.07 -1.40 10.92
CA PHE A 158 -0.74 -0.96 9.57
C PHE A 158 0.69 -1.35 9.16
N LEU A 159 1.64 -1.29 10.08
CA LEU A 159 3.00 -1.79 9.82
C LEU A 159 2.97 -3.28 9.43
N PHE A 160 2.17 -4.08 10.14
CA PHE A 160 1.99 -5.49 9.79
C PHE A 160 1.25 -5.66 8.44
N ALA A 161 0.26 -4.83 8.16
CA ALA A 161 -0.46 -4.83 6.89
C ALA A 161 0.46 -4.57 5.69
N THR A 162 1.48 -3.71 5.84
CA THR A 162 2.44 -3.41 4.76
C THR A 162 3.22 -4.64 4.30
N VAL A 163 3.37 -5.66 5.16
CA VAL A 163 3.99 -6.94 4.79
C VAL A 163 3.15 -7.71 3.78
N PHE A 164 1.82 -7.63 3.88
CA PHE A 164 0.92 -8.26 2.89
C PHE A 164 0.92 -7.52 1.55
N MET A 165 1.28 -6.24 1.56
CA MET A 165 1.35 -5.42 0.36
C MET A 165 2.68 -5.57 -0.38
N ALA A 166 3.74 -5.91 0.33
CA ALA A 166 5.11 -6.06 -0.18
C ALA A 166 5.34 -7.40 -0.89
#